data_c967aee4bc4ac4699868aeee2af59454
#
_entry.id   c967aee4bc4ac4699868aeee2af59454
#
_cell.length_a   1.000
_cell.length_b   1.000
_cell.length_c   1.000
_cell.angle_alpha   90.00
_cell.angle_beta   90.00
_cell.angle_gamma   90.00
#
_symmetry.space_group_name_H-M   'P 1'
#
loop_
_entity.id
_entity.type
_entity.pdbx_description
1 polymer ?
#
loop_
_entity_poly.entity_id
_entity_poly.type
_entity_poly.pdbx_seq_one_letter_code
_entity_poly.pdbx_strand_id
1 'polypeptide(L)'
;MNEWYAKNLGLETSEYGTTFEWRHADDPAKTGSTSWCAFPQDTKYFNPSGKPFMINYRVENLVELVAELKKENVTIVDEIAEYDYGKFVHILDPEGNIIELWEPKNE
;
A
#
# COMPACT_ATOMS: atom_id res chain seq x y z
N MET A 1 -17.72 2.33 8.72
CA MET A 1 -17.19 1.35 7.76
C MET A 1 -16.57 0.15 8.45
N ASN A 2 -15.63 0.37 9.38
CA ASN A 2 -15.01 -0.73 10.13
C ASN A 2 -16.01 -1.60 10.87
N GLU A 3 -17.00 -0.98 11.50
CA GLU A 3 -18.02 -1.71 12.25
C GLU A 3 -18.84 -2.66 11.38
N TRP A 4 -19.14 -2.22 10.16
CA TRP A 4 -19.87 -3.05 9.21
C TRP A 4 -19.09 -4.32 8.87
N TYR A 5 -17.78 -4.17 8.59
CA TYR A 5 -16.93 -5.32 8.25
C TYR A 5 -16.68 -6.23 9.44
N ALA A 6 -16.54 -5.66 10.63
CA ALA A 6 -16.37 -6.46 11.84
C ALA A 6 -17.63 -7.30 12.10
N LYS A 7 -18.80 -6.69 11.99
CA LYS A 7 -20.07 -7.37 12.26
C LYS A 7 -20.42 -8.42 11.23
N ASN A 8 -20.22 -8.10 9.95
CA ASN A 8 -20.73 -8.94 8.86
C ASN A 8 -19.71 -9.92 8.29
N LEU A 9 -18.42 -9.59 8.36
CA LEU A 9 -17.35 -10.44 7.81
C LEU A 9 -16.36 -10.92 8.86
N GLY A 10 -16.56 -10.54 10.12
CA GLY A 10 -15.70 -11.01 11.20
C GLY A 10 -14.29 -10.43 11.22
N LEU A 11 -14.07 -9.29 10.57
CA LEU A 11 -12.75 -8.67 10.58
C LEU A 11 -12.49 -8.02 11.94
N GLU A 12 -11.34 -8.32 12.53
CA GLU A 12 -10.91 -7.66 13.76
C GLU A 12 -10.28 -6.33 13.37
N THR A 13 -11.03 -5.24 13.59
CA THR A 13 -10.59 -3.92 13.16
C THR A 13 -10.16 -3.07 14.35
N SER A 14 -9.13 -2.27 14.12
CA SER A 14 -8.68 -1.20 15.01
C SER A 14 -8.79 0.13 14.26
N GLU A 15 -8.31 1.22 14.85
CA GLU A 15 -8.25 2.49 14.14
C GLU A 15 -7.33 2.43 12.92
N TYR A 16 -6.44 1.44 12.85
CA TYR A 16 -5.52 1.23 11.73
C TYR A 16 -6.01 0.19 10.74
N GLY A 17 -7.22 -0.34 10.92
CA GLY A 17 -7.79 -1.38 10.05
C GLY A 17 -7.51 -2.78 10.54
N THR A 18 -7.34 -3.71 9.62
CA THR A 18 -7.13 -5.14 9.91
C THR A 18 -5.82 -5.59 9.29
N THR A 19 -5.04 -6.37 10.03
CA THR A 19 -3.79 -6.95 9.54
C THR A 19 -3.93 -8.46 9.45
N PHE A 20 -3.64 -9.01 8.27
CA PHE A 20 -3.63 -10.45 8.02
C PHE A 20 -2.20 -10.91 7.91
N GLU A 21 -1.76 -11.76 8.83
CA GLU A 21 -0.39 -12.29 8.82
C GLU A 21 -0.29 -13.55 7.95
N TRP A 22 0.80 -13.66 7.20
CA TRP A 22 1.04 -14.82 6.35
C TRP A 22 2.54 -15.15 6.35
N ARG A 23 2.89 -16.28 5.75
CA ARG A 23 4.26 -16.75 5.65
C ARG A 23 4.72 -16.73 4.19
N HIS A 24 6.02 -16.52 3.99
CA HIS A 24 6.58 -16.59 2.65
C HIS A 24 6.55 -18.03 2.13
N ALA A 25 6.21 -18.21 0.87
CA ALA A 25 6.09 -19.55 0.27
C ALA A 25 7.42 -20.29 0.21
N ASP A 26 8.51 -19.56 0.02
CA ASP A 26 9.86 -20.11 -0.07
C ASP A 26 10.58 -20.19 1.28
N ASP A 27 10.05 -19.56 2.31
CA ASP A 27 10.62 -19.57 3.66
C ASP A 27 9.51 -19.38 4.70
N PRO A 28 8.91 -20.48 5.20
CA PRO A 28 7.79 -20.38 6.16
C PRO A 28 8.17 -19.76 7.52
N ALA A 29 9.45 -19.61 7.81
CA ALA A 29 9.90 -18.93 9.03
C ALA A 29 9.81 -17.42 8.89
N LYS A 30 9.70 -16.92 7.68
CA LYS A 30 9.63 -15.49 7.40
C LYS A 30 8.17 -15.05 7.27
N THR A 31 7.78 -14.06 8.08
CA THR A 31 6.42 -13.55 8.10
C THR A 31 6.26 -12.32 7.24
N GLY A 32 5.06 -12.12 6.73
CA GLY A 32 4.65 -10.89 6.08
C GLY A 32 3.23 -10.57 6.51
N SER A 33 2.68 -9.49 6.00
CA SER A 33 1.34 -9.07 6.36
C SER A 33 0.63 -8.39 5.21
N THR A 34 -0.69 -8.50 5.23
CA THR A 34 -1.58 -7.74 4.36
C THR A 34 -2.44 -6.86 5.25
N SER A 35 -2.48 -5.58 4.95
CA SER A 35 -3.27 -4.62 5.72
C SER A 35 -4.49 -4.18 4.93
N TRP A 36 -5.64 -4.15 5.59
CA TRP A 36 -6.86 -3.61 5.05
C TRP A 36 -7.30 -2.46 5.94
N CYS A 37 -7.62 -1.32 5.36
CA CYS A 37 -8.14 -0.20 6.13
C CYS A 37 -9.12 0.62 5.33
N ALA A 38 -10.11 1.18 6.02
CA ALA A 38 -11.08 2.08 5.43
C ALA A 38 -10.66 3.52 5.73
N PHE A 39 -10.75 4.38 4.73
CA PHE A 39 -10.47 5.80 4.85
C PHE A 39 -11.78 6.57 4.91
N PRO A 40 -11.79 7.78 5.49
CA PRO A 40 -12.96 8.65 5.38
C PRO A 40 -13.33 8.89 3.92
N GLN A 41 -14.62 9.03 3.66
CA GLN A 41 -15.12 9.23 2.30
C GLN A 41 -14.49 10.46 1.62
N ASP A 42 -14.14 11.48 2.39
CA ASP A 42 -13.54 12.73 1.91
C ASP A 42 -12.02 12.76 2.01
N THR A 43 -11.38 11.60 2.20
CA THR A 43 -9.92 11.54 2.32
C THR A 43 -9.25 12.12 1.09
N LYS A 44 -8.13 12.80 1.31
CA LYS A 44 -7.28 13.31 0.23
C LYS A 44 -6.05 12.43 -0.01
N TYR A 45 -5.98 11.31 0.71
CA TYR A 45 -4.82 10.43 0.63
C TYR A 45 -4.65 9.81 -0.75
N PHE A 46 -5.76 9.63 -1.48
CA PHE A 46 -5.71 9.02 -2.82
C PHE A 46 -5.49 10.02 -3.94
N ASN A 47 -5.38 11.31 -3.62
CA ASN A 47 -5.13 12.34 -4.64
C ASN A 47 -3.82 12.08 -5.36
N PRO A 48 -3.71 12.37 -6.66
CA PRO A 48 -4.72 13.03 -7.50
C PRO A 48 -5.73 12.10 -8.15
N SER A 49 -5.83 10.83 -7.74
CA SER A 49 -6.82 9.90 -8.29
C SER A 49 -8.23 10.29 -7.82
N GLY A 50 -9.20 10.15 -8.71
CA GLY A 50 -10.60 10.29 -8.36
C GLY A 50 -11.27 8.99 -7.94
N LYS A 51 -10.50 7.91 -7.86
CA LYS A 51 -11.02 6.60 -7.49
C LYS A 51 -11.15 6.46 -5.98
N PRO A 52 -12.10 5.66 -5.48
CA PRO A 52 -12.35 5.54 -4.05
C PRO A 52 -11.48 4.49 -3.35
N PHE A 53 -10.35 4.13 -3.91
CA PHE A 53 -9.46 3.12 -3.33
C PHE A 53 -8.01 3.34 -3.74
N MET A 54 -7.11 2.68 -3.04
CA MET A 54 -5.70 2.64 -3.37
C MET A 54 -5.19 1.22 -3.10
N ILE A 55 -4.32 0.72 -3.98
CA ILE A 55 -3.69 -0.58 -3.81
C ILE A 55 -2.22 -0.36 -3.51
N ASN A 56 -1.72 -1.06 -2.49
CA ASN A 56 -0.31 -1.05 -2.12
C ASN A 56 0.35 -2.32 -2.66
N TYR A 57 1.49 -2.17 -3.29
CA TYR A 57 2.31 -3.30 -3.74
C TYR A 57 3.63 -3.28 -2.99
N ARG A 58 3.99 -4.45 -2.46
CA ARG A 58 5.30 -4.65 -1.85
C ARG A 58 6.33 -4.85 -2.95
N VAL A 59 7.45 -4.14 -2.87
CA VAL A 59 8.51 -4.19 -3.88
C VAL A 59 9.87 -4.31 -3.22
N GLU A 60 10.86 -4.73 -4.00
CA GLU A 60 12.27 -4.71 -3.61
C GLU A 60 12.96 -3.55 -4.33
N ASN A 61 13.99 -2.99 -3.71
CA ASN A 61 14.80 -1.92 -4.31
C ASN A 61 13.96 -0.78 -4.89
N LEU A 62 13.17 -0.14 -4.03
CA LEU A 62 12.26 0.93 -4.45
C LEU A 62 12.97 2.05 -5.21
N VAL A 63 14.16 2.45 -4.77
CA VAL A 63 14.92 3.53 -5.41
C VAL A 63 15.24 3.19 -6.86
N GLU A 64 15.70 1.97 -7.12
CA GLU A 64 16.01 1.51 -8.48
C GLU A 64 14.74 1.39 -9.32
N LEU A 65 13.66 0.87 -8.72
CA LEU A 65 12.39 0.73 -9.41
C LEU A 65 11.86 2.09 -9.85
N VAL A 66 11.90 3.09 -8.99
CA VAL A 66 11.43 4.44 -9.32
C VAL A 66 12.25 5.02 -10.48
N ALA A 67 13.57 4.79 -10.49
CA ALA A 67 14.42 5.25 -11.58
C ALA A 67 13.99 4.62 -12.92
N GLU A 68 13.67 3.33 -12.91
CA GLU A 68 13.19 2.65 -14.11
C GLU A 68 11.80 3.13 -14.54
N LEU A 69 10.90 3.36 -13.57
CA LEU A 69 9.57 3.88 -13.87
C LEU A 69 9.63 5.26 -14.51
N LYS A 70 10.56 6.11 -14.07
CA LYS A 70 10.75 7.43 -14.67
C LYS A 70 11.20 7.32 -16.13
N LYS A 71 12.05 6.36 -16.45
CA LYS A 71 12.48 6.11 -17.82
C LYS A 71 11.31 5.68 -18.72
N GLU A 72 10.33 5.00 -18.15
CA GLU A 72 9.14 4.53 -18.86
C GLU A 72 8.02 5.57 -18.87
N ASN A 73 8.28 6.78 -18.41
CA ASN A 73 7.32 7.88 -18.36
C ASN A 73 6.10 7.61 -17.47
N VAL A 74 6.28 6.82 -16.42
CA VAL A 74 5.24 6.60 -15.43
C VAL A 74 5.08 7.87 -14.58
N THR A 75 3.85 8.23 -14.27
CA THR A 75 3.57 9.40 -13.44
C THR A 75 3.90 9.08 -11.98
N ILE A 76 4.94 9.70 -11.47
CA ILE A 76 5.33 9.62 -10.05
C ILE A 76 4.66 10.79 -9.33
N VAL A 77 3.85 10.50 -8.32
CA VAL A 77 3.00 11.50 -7.66
C VAL A 77 3.79 12.30 -6.62
N ASP A 78 4.72 11.65 -5.93
CA ASP A 78 5.47 12.25 -4.83
C ASP A 78 6.91 11.77 -4.81
N GLU A 79 7.64 12.13 -3.77
CA GLU A 79 9.01 11.67 -3.56
C GLU A 79 9.02 10.46 -2.63
N ILE A 80 10.08 9.66 -2.72
CA ILE A 80 10.25 8.52 -1.83
C ILE A 80 10.34 9.03 -0.39
N ALA A 81 9.44 8.53 0.46
CA ALA A 81 9.46 8.81 1.89
C ALA A 81 10.00 7.60 2.63
N GLU A 82 10.91 7.84 3.57
CA GLU A 82 11.51 6.77 4.37
C GLU A 82 11.09 6.89 5.82
N TYR A 83 10.61 5.79 6.37
CA TYR A 83 10.18 5.67 7.77
C TYR A 83 10.84 4.44 8.41
N ASP A 84 10.62 4.26 9.70
CA ASP A 84 11.16 3.09 10.41
C ASP A 84 10.67 1.76 9.84
N TYR A 85 9.50 1.76 9.24
CA TYR A 85 8.86 0.55 8.70
C TYR A 85 9.02 0.39 7.19
N GLY A 86 9.79 1.25 6.53
CA GLY A 86 10.11 1.09 5.13
C GLY A 86 10.07 2.36 4.32
N LYS A 87 10.17 2.20 3.01
CA LYS A 87 10.12 3.29 2.04
C LYS A 87 8.83 3.23 1.24
N PHE A 88 8.29 4.40 0.92
CA PHE A 88 7.02 4.52 0.20
C PHE A 88 7.12 5.55 -0.92
N VAL A 89 6.40 5.30 -2.00
CA VAL A 89 6.19 6.29 -3.07
C VAL A 89 4.83 6.01 -3.70
N HIS A 90 4.23 7.03 -4.28
CA HIS A 90 2.94 6.90 -4.96
C HIS A 90 3.10 7.16 -6.45
N ILE A 91 2.41 6.37 -7.25
CA ILE A 91 2.37 6.50 -8.70
C ILE A 91 0.93 6.40 -9.18
N LEU A 92 0.71 6.77 -10.44
CA LEU A 92 -0.59 6.56 -11.10
C LEU A 92 -0.41 5.53 -12.20
N ASP A 93 -1.38 4.62 -12.32
CA ASP A 93 -1.43 3.71 -13.47
C ASP A 93 -2.11 4.42 -14.66
N PRO A 94 -2.15 3.77 -15.85
CA PRO A 94 -2.72 4.41 -17.04
C PRO A 94 -4.20 4.78 -16.92
N GLU A 95 -4.94 4.17 -16.01
CA GLU A 95 -6.36 4.47 -15.80
C GLU A 95 -6.60 5.44 -14.65
N GLY A 96 -5.53 6.02 -14.09
CA GLY A 96 -5.64 7.02 -13.03
C GLY A 96 -5.86 6.45 -11.65
N ASN A 97 -5.56 5.17 -11.44
CA ASN A 97 -5.59 4.59 -10.11
C ASN A 97 -4.32 4.95 -9.37
N ILE A 98 -4.47 5.38 -8.11
CA ILE A 98 -3.30 5.65 -7.26
C ILE A 98 -2.76 4.31 -6.74
N ILE A 99 -1.45 4.15 -6.81
CA ILE A 99 -0.75 2.96 -6.36
C ILE A 99 0.31 3.39 -5.37
N GLU A 100 0.37 2.74 -4.23
CA GLU A 100 1.44 2.93 -3.27
C GLU A 100 2.44 1.78 -3.43
N LEU A 101 3.70 2.11 -3.62
CA LEU A 101 4.78 1.13 -3.66
C LEU A 101 5.51 1.19 -2.33
N TRP A 102 5.74 0.04 -1.75
CA TRP A 102 6.32 -0.08 -0.41
C TRP A 102 7.47 -1.09 -0.41
N GLU A 103 8.62 -0.62 0.05
CA GLU A 103 9.75 -1.51 0.34
C GLU A 103 9.84 -1.67 1.85
N PRO A 104 9.38 -2.81 2.39
CA PRO A 104 9.44 -3.05 3.83
C PRO A 104 10.88 -3.14 4.33
N LYS A 105 11.12 -2.68 5.54
CA LYS A 105 12.47 -2.66 6.09
C LYS A 105 12.93 -4.03 6.59
N ASN A 106 12.02 -4.82 7.13
CA ASN A 106 12.33 -6.09 7.80
C ASN A 106 11.43 -7.26 7.39
N GLU A 107 10.92 -7.24 6.18
CA GLU A 107 10.05 -8.33 5.71
C GLU A 107 10.58 -9.02 4.49
#